data_df1a53519e8569e00dddb0259991528b
#
_entry.id   df1a53519e8569e00dddb0259991528b
#
_cell.length_a   1.000
_cell.length_b   1.000
_cell.length_c   1.000
_cell.angle_alpha   90.00
_cell.angle_beta   90.00
_cell.angle_gamma   90.00
#
_symmetry.space_group_name_H-M   'P 1'
#
loop_
_entity.id
_entity.type
_entity.pdbx_description
1 polymer ?
#
loop_
_entity_poly.entity_id
_entity_poly.type
_entity_poly.pdbx_seq_one_letter_code
_entity_poly.pdbx_strand_id
1 'polypeptide(L)'
;MKQWFRDNLWIMMLLVAVVNAGYGISLLIQLYQALTAKVSAWLVMVAPHTSSSLTARRVYLVVALLCVITQAIIAGVAVLPLRERRKQGWVLAVCSMLVTGLFAIIGLILNIFMMPLAVLVSLMSLLFALAALYVAHEVKDEF
;
A
#
# COMPACT_ATOMS: atom_id res chain seq x y z
N MET A 1 25.38 -8.70 -7.51
CA MET A 1 24.03 -8.09 -7.57
C MET A 1 23.05 -8.78 -6.63
N LYS A 2 22.93 -10.11 -6.64
CA LYS A 2 22.05 -10.86 -5.73
C LYS A 2 22.34 -10.58 -4.24
N GLN A 3 23.60 -10.51 -3.85
CA GLN A 3 24.01 -10.20 -2.48
C GLN A 3 23.55 -8.80 -2.06
N TRP A 4 23.64 -7.82 -2.96
CA TRP A 4 23.19 -6.47 -2.67
C TRP A 4 21.68 -6.43 -2.41
N PHE A 5 20.88 -7.12 -3.21
CA PHE A 5 19.43 -7.21 -3.01
C PHE A 5 19.08 -7.91 -1.69
N ARG A 6 19.78 -9.00 -1.38
CA ARG A 6 19.61 -9.70 -0.10
C ARG A 6 19.86 -8.77 1.08
N ASP A 7 20.96 -8.03 1.02
CA ASP A 7 21.37 -7.17 2.12
C ASP A 7 20.51 -5.92 2.26
N ASN A 8 19.82 -5.50 1.20
CA ASN A 8 19.02 -4.27 1.19
C ASN A 8 17.50 -4.50 1.08
N LEU A 9 17.05 -5.75 1.05
CA LEU A 9 15.61 -6.04 0.97
C LEU A 9 14.84 -5.47 2.17
N TRP A 10 15.44 -5.45 3.35
CA TRP A 10 14.84 -4.85 4.54
C TRP A 10 14.61 -3.35 4.39
N ILE A 11 15.47 -2.65 3.66
CA ILE A 11 15.30 -1.23 3.36
C ILE A 11 14.05 -1.01 2.49
N MET A 12 13.85 -1.86 1.49
CA MET A 12 12.64 -1.82 0.66
C MET A 12 11.38 -2.01 1.51
N MET A 13 11.39 -2.98 2.43
CA MET A 13 10.25 -3.21 3.34
C MET A 13 10.04 -2.04 4.30
N LEU A 14 11.10 -1.44 4.80
CA LEU A 14 11.01 -0.25 5.63
C LEU A 14 10.37 0.92 4.87
N LEU A 15 10.80 1.15 3.62
CA LEU A 15 10.19 2.18 2.77
C LEU A 15 8.71 1.92 2.53
N VAL A 16 8.33 0.67 2.24
CA VAL A 16 6.92 0.29 2.08
C VAL A 16 6.13 0.59 3.35
N ALA A 17 6.66 0.22 4.52
CA ALA A 17 6.00 0.49 5.79
C ALA A 17 5.82 2.00 6.05
N VAL A 18 6.86 2.79 5.82
CA VAL A 18 6.83 4.25 6.06
C VAL A 18 5.87 4.94 5.08
N VAL A 19 5.92 4.59 3.80
CA VAL A 19 5.03 5.17 2.79
C VAL A 19 3.57 4.83 3.08
N ASN A 20 3.29 3.57 3.41
CA ASN A 20 1.92 3.16 3.76
C ASN A 20 1.44 3.80 5.06
N ALA A 21 2.30 3.95 6.06
CA ALA A 21 1.95 4.67 7.29
C ALA A 21 1.60 6.14 7.01
N GLY A 22 2.38 6.83 6.19
CA GLY A 22 2.10 8.21 5.79
C GLY A 22 0.80 8.32 4.99
N TYR A 23 0.57 7.42 4.07
CA TYR A 23 -0.68 7.37 3.30
C TYR A 23 -1.88 7.05 4.21
N GLY A 24 -1.70 6.16 5.18
CA GLY A 24 -2.71 5.85 6.19
C GLY A 24 -3.13 7.06 7.02
N ILE A 25 -2.17 7.89 7.43
CA ILE A 25 -2.43 9.15 8.13
C ILE A 25 -3.27 10.09 7.24
N SER A 26 -2.92 10.21 5.98
CA SER A 26 -3.67 11.01 5.01
C SER A 26 -5.12 10.52 4.87
N LEU A 27 -5.32 9.21 4.75
CA LEU A 27 -6.66 8.61 4.69
C LEU A 27 -7.45 8.83 5.98
N LEU A 28 -6.79 8.78 7.13
CA LEU A 28 -7.43 9.04 8.42
C LEU A 28 -7.95 10.47 8.51
N ILE A 29 -7.16 11.44 8.06
CA ILE A 29 -7.56 12.85 7.99
C ILE A 29 -8.76 13.01 7.06
N GLN A 30 -8.74 12.39 5.88
CA GLN A 30 -9.84 12.44 4.93
C GLN A 30 -11.13 11.81 5.50
N LEU A 31 -10.99 10.70 6.20
CA LEU A 31 -12.12 10.03 6.87
C LEU A 31 -12.72 10.92 7.96
N TYR A 32 -11.88 11.56 8.76
CA TYR A 32 -12.33 12.51 9.77
C TYR A 32 -13.11 13.66 9.13
N GLN A 33 -12.60 14.24 8.04
CA GLN A 33 -13.30 15.29 7.31
C GLN A 33 -14.64 14.81 6.74
N ALA A 34 -14.70 13.60 6.21
CA ALA A 34 -15.93 13.01 5.69
C ALA A 34 -16.96 12.75 6.79
N LEU A 35 -16.51 12.31 7.97
CA LEU A 35 -17.41 12.06 9.11
C LEU A 35 -17.97 13.34 9.73
N THR A 36 -17.21 14.43 9.70
CA THR A 36 -17.64 15.73 10.24
C THR A 36 -18.38 16.59 9.19
N ALA A 37 -18.62 16.04 7.98
CA ALA A 37 -19.23 16.74 6.84
C ALA A 37 -18.50 18.03 6.43
N LYS A 38 -17.25 18.22 6.87
CA LYS A 38 -16.40 19.32 6.41
C LYS A 38 -15.79 18.94 5.06
N VAL A 39 -16.26 19.56 4.01
CA VAL A 39 -15.72 19.34 2.66
C VAL A 39 -14.46 20.19 2.53
N SER A 40 -13.31 19.57 2.51
CA SER A 40 -12.08 20.27 2.14
C SER A 40 -12.01 20.46 0.62
N ALA A 41 -11.39 21.56 0.18
CA ALA A 41 -11.15 21.79 -1.25
C ALA A 41 -10.39 20.64 -1.91
N TRP A 42 -9.50 19.98 -1.16
CA TRP A 42 -8.76 18.82 -1.61
C TRP A 42 -9.67 17.61 -1.91
N LEU A 43 -10.65 17.37 -1.06
CA LEU A 43 -11.60 16.26 -1.22
C LEU A 43 -12.48 16.46 -2.46
N VAL A 44 -12.83 17.72 -2.75
CA VAL A 44 -13.57 18.09 -3.96
C VAL A 44 -12.71 17.89 -5.22
N MET A 45 -11.44 18.23 -5.16
CA MET A 45 -10.51 18.03 -6.27
C MET A 45 -10.26 16.56 -6.59
N VAL A 46 -10.12 15.72 -5.58
CA VAL A 46 -9.76 14.31 -5.76
C VAL A 46 -10.96 13.44 -6.12
N ALA A 47 -12.16 13.84 -5.73
CA ALA A 47 -13.38 13.09 -6.00
C ALA A 47 -14.47 13.92 -6.68
N PRO A 48 -14.16 14.67 -7.76
CA PRO A 48 -15.11 15.62 -8.34
C PRO A 48 -16.32 14.95 -9.01
N HIS A 49 -16.22 13.68 -9.38
CA HIS A 49 -17.22 12.97 -10.16
C HIS A 49 -18.03 11.94 -9.37
N THR A 50 -17.75 11.80 -8.10
CA THR A 50 -18.56 10.92 -7.28
C THR A 50 -19.84 11.63 -6.88
N SER A 51 -20.84 11.53 -7.73
CA SER A 51 -22.24 11.68 -7.33
C SER A 51 -22.65 10.64 -6.28
N SER A 52 -21.74 9.75 -5.94
CA SER A 52 -21.93 8.76 -4.89
C SER A 52 -22.20 9.47 -3.57
N SER A 53 -23.14 8.92 -2.83
CA SER A 53 -23.51 9.37 -1.51
C SER A 53 -22.27 9.52 -0.61
N LEU A 54 -22.33 10.42 0.35
CA LEU A 54 -21.29 10.57 1.38
C LEU A 54 -20.99 9.23 2.08
N THR A 55 -21.98 8.36 2.18
CA THR A 55 -21.85 7.00 2.74
C THR A 55 -20.89 6.14 1.92
N ALA A 56 -21.00 6.12 0.58
CA ALA A 56 -20.09 5.36 -0.28
C ALA A 56 -18.64 5.81 -0.12
N ARG A 57 -18.42 7.12 0.00
CA ARG A 57 -17.10 7.70 0.23
C ARG A 57 -16.53 7.27 1.58
N ARG A 58 -17.34 7.30 2.64
CA ARG A 58 -16.93 6.83 3.98
C ARG A 58 -16.53 5.38 3.97
N VAL A 59 -17.33 4.52 3.34
CA VAL A 59 -17.02 3.09 3.21
C VAL A 59 -15.72 2.88 2.44
N TYR A 60 -15.53 3.57 1.32
CA TYR A 60 -14.28 3.51 0.55
C TYR A 60 -13.06 3.89 1.40
N LEU A 61 -13.15 5.00 2.14
CA LEU A 61 -12.03 5.46 2.98
C LEU A 61 -11.71 4.47 4.12
N VAL A 62 -12.73 3.88 4.74
CA VAL A 62 -12.52 2.87 5.79
C VAL A 62 -11.83 1.63 5.23
N VAL A 63 -12.31 1.11 4.10
CA VAL A 63 -11.71 -0.06 3.45
C VAL A 63 -10.27 0.23 3.02
N ALA A 64 -10.03 1.38 2.38
CA ALA A 64 -8.69 1.79 1.98
C ALA A 64 -7.74 1.93 3.18
N LEU A 65 -8.22 2.52 4.27
CA LEU A 65 -7.44 2.69 5.50
C LEU A 65 -7.06 1.33 6.11
N LEU A 66 -8.00 0.39 6.19
CA LEU A 66 -7.72 -0.96 6.69
C LEU A 66 -6.68 -1.69 5.83
N CYS A 67 -6.80 -1.59 4.50
CA CYS A 67 -5.84 -2.17 3.57
C CYS A 67 -4.43 -1.59 3.77
N VAL A 68 -4.32 -0.28 3.85
CA VAL A 68 -3.04 0.42 4.01
C VAL A 68 -2.39 0.11 5.36
N ILE A 69 -3.16 0.09 6.44
CA ILE A 69 -2.66 -0.28 7.78
C ILE A 69 -2.15 -1.73 7.76
N THR A 70 -2.89 -2.66 7.17
CA THR A 70 -2.47 -4.06 7.05
C THR A 70 -1.14 -4.17 6.30
N GLN A 71 -0.99 -3.48 5.19
CA GLN A 71 0.27 -3.45 4.43
C GLN A 71 1.42 -2.89 5.26
N ALA A 72 1.20 -1.79 5.96
CA ALA A 72 2.22 -1.16 6.80
C ALA A 72 2.68 -2.09 7.93
N ILE A 73 1.75 -2.78 8.58
CA ILE A 73 2.07 -3.72 9.67
C ILE A 73 2.87 -4.91 9.13
N ILE A 74 2.43 -5.55 8.06
CA ILE A 74 3.11 -6.72 7.49
C ILE A 74 4.52 -6.33 7.03
N ALA A 75 4.66 -5.21 6.32
CA ALA A 75 5.96 -4.74 5.86
C ALA A 75 6.88 -4.38 7.03
N GLY A 76 6.35 -3.72 8.06
CA GLY A 76 7.11 -3.36 9.26
C GLY A 76 7.60 -4.57 10.04
N VAL A 77 6.76 -5.58 10.20
CA VAL A 77 7.12 -6.84 10.88
C VAL A 77 8.21 -7.60 10.10
N ALA A 78 8.23 -7.48 8.77
CA ALA A 78 9.23 -8.14 7.95
C ALA A 78 10.63 -7.52 8.05
N VAL A 79 10.76 -6.27 8.47
CA VAL A 79 12.03 -5.51 8.48
C VAL A 79 13.09 -6.19 9.34
N LEU A 80 12.76 -6.50 10.59
CA LEU A 80 13.74 -7.06 11.53
C LEU A 80 14.22 -8.45 11.13
N PRO A 81 13.34 -9.44 10.82
CA PRO A 81 13.78 -10.74 10.33
C PRO A 81 14.61 -10.68 9.05
N LEU A 82 14.30 -9.77 8.14
CA LEU A 82 15.07 -9.56 6.92
C LEU A 82 16.48 -9.01 7.22
N ARG A 83 16.58 -8.06 8.14
CA ARG A 83 17.85 -7.52 8.57
C ARG A 83 18.73 -8.60 9.22
N GLU A 84 18.12 -9.51 9.96
CA GLU A 84 18.80 -10.66 10.57
C GLU A 84 19.03 -11.82 9.61
N ARG A 85 18.64 -11.69 8.34
CA ARG A 85 18.76 -12.69 7.27
C ARG A 85 18.01 -13.99 7.59
N ARG A 86 16.88 -13.90 8.29
CA ARG A 86 16.02 -15.05 8.58
C ARG A 86 15.11 -15.38 7.39
N LYS A 87 14.90 -16.67 7.14
CA LYS A 87 13.97 -17.12 6.11
C LYS A 87 12.53 -16.62 6.34
N GLN A 88 12.14 -16.46 7.60
CA GLN A 88 10.83 -15.91 7.98
C GLN A 88 10.65 -14.49 7.45
N GLY A 89 11.71 -13.68 7.45
CA GLY A 89 11.68 -12.33 6.89
C GLY A 89 11.40 -12.34 5.39
N TRP A 90 12.01 -13.27 4.66
CA TRP A 90 11.75 -13.43 3.23
C TRP A 90 10.29 -13.81 2.97
N VAL A 91 9.75 -14.77 3.73
CA VAL A 91 8.33 -15.17 3.61
C VAL A 91 7.40 -14.01 3.90
N LEU A 92 7.67 -13.25 4.96
CA LEU A 92 6.87 -12.07 5.30
C LEU A 92 6.96 -10.99 4.22
N ALA A 93 8.14 -10.78 3.62
CA ALA A 93 8.31 -9.83 2.51
C ALA A 93 7.49 -10.25 1.29
N VAL A 94 7.54 -11.51 0.92
CA VAL A 94 6.74 -12.05 -0.19
C VAL A 94 5.25 -11.91 0.09
N CYS A 95 4.79 -12.24 1.28
CA CYS A 95 3.40 -12.06 1.69
C CYS A 95 2.98 -10.58 1.62
N SER A 96 3.82 -9.68 2.10
CA SER A 96 3.58 -8.23 2.01
C SER A 96 3.42 -7.77 0.56
N MET A 97 4.29 -8.22 -0.33
CA MET A 97 4.23 -7.86 -1.75
C MET A 97 2.99 -8.45 -2.45
N LEU A 98 2.62 -9.68 -2.12
CA LEU A 98 1.41 -10.31 -2.65
C LEU A 98 0.16 -9.55 -2.20
N VAL A 99 0.09 -9.18 -0.92
CA VAL A 99 -1.01 -8.38 -0.37
C VAL A 99 -1.07 -7.00 -1.03
N THR A 100 0.08 -6.36 -1.19
CA THR A 100 0.18 -5.05 -1.87
C THR A 100 -0.29 -5.15 -3.32
N GLY A 101 0.14 -6.18 -4.05
CA GLY A 101 -0.29 -6.41 -5.42
C GLY A 101 -1.79 -6.68 -5.53
N LEU A 102 -2.34 -7.49 -4.64
CA LEU A 102 -3.79 -7.77 -4.60
C LEU A 102 -4.59 -6.50 -4.32
N PHE A 103 -4.19 -5.72 -3.33
CA PHE A 103 -4.87 -4.47 -3.01
C PHE A 103 -4.71 -3.42 -4.11
N ALA A 104 -3.57 -3.40 -4.80
CA ALA A 104 -3.38 -2.54 -5.97
C ALA A 104 -4.33 -2.89 -7.11
N ILE A 105 -4.57 -4.17 -7.38
CA ILE A 105 -5.53 -4.63 -8.38
C ILE A 105 -6.95 -4.22 -7.99
N ILE A 106 -7.34 -4.47 -6.76
CA ILE A 106 -8.66 -4.07 -6.24
C ILE A 106 -8.81 -2.54 -6.31
N GLY A 107 -7.79 -1.82 -5.87
CA GLY A 107 -7.75 -0.36 -5.93
C GLY A 107 -7.83 0.17 -7.35
N LEU A 108 -7.15 -0.46 -8.30
CA LEU A 108 -7.23 -0.09 -9.72
C LEU A 108 -8.66 -0.18 -10.25
N ILE A 109 -9.34 -1.28 -9.96
CA ILE A 109 -10.73 -1.50 -10.39
C ILE A 109 -11.66 -0.46 -9.75
N LEU A 110 -11.55 -0.26 -8.43
CA LEU A 110 -12.40 0.70 -7.71
C LEU A 110 -12.12 2.14 -8.13
N ASN A 111 -10.88 2.51 -8.32
CA ASN A 111 -10.48 3.89 -8.64
C ASN A 111 -10.87 4.31 -10.06
N ILE A 112 -11.01 3.37 -10.99
CA ILE A 112 -11.57 3.68 -12.33
C ILE A 112 -12.96 4.31 -12.19
N PHE A 113 -13.76 3.83 -11.23
CA PHE A 113 -15.13 4.32 -11.02
C PHE A 113 -15.23 5.48 -10.03
N MET A 114 -14.33 5.50 -9.02
CA MET A 114 -14.46 6.40 -7.88
C MET A 114 -13.49 7.58 -7.95
N MET A 115 -12.25 7.35 -8.33
CA MET A 115 -11.18 8.35 -8.29
C MET A 115 -10.20 8.13 -9.44
N PRO A 116 -10.48 8.69 -10.63
CA PRO A 116 -9.64 8.44 -11.82
C PRO A 116 -8.16 8.77 -11.64
N LEU A 117 -7.82 9.81 -10.86
CA LEU A 117 -6.42 10.16 -10.60
C LEU A 117 -5.69 9.13 -9.73
N ALA A 118 -6.41 8.43 -8.87
CA ALA A 118 -5.84 7.38 -8.03
C ALA A 118 -5.52 6.09 -8.82
N VAL A 119 -6.01 5.96 -10.05
CA VAL A 119 -5.64 4.84 -10.95
C VAL A 119 -4.13 4.81 -11.19
N LEU A 120 -3.50 5.96 -11.36
CA LEU A 120 -2.05 6.04 -11.54
C LEU A 120 -1.31 5.53 -10.30
N VAL A 121 -1.76 5.90 -9.11
CA VAL A 121 -1.15 5.45 -7.85
C VAL A 121 -1.29 3.93 -7.71
N SER A 122 -2.46 3.38 -8.00
CA SER A 122 -2.70 1.93 -7.96
C SER A 122 -1.85 1.18 -8.98
N LEU A 123 -1.70 1.72 -10.19
CA LEU A 123 -0.85 1.14 -11.23
C LEU A 123 0.62 1.14 -10.81
N MET A 124 1.10 2.24 -10.27
CA MET A 124 2.49 2.34 -9.76
C MET A 124 2.74 1.37 -8.61
N SER A 125 1.78 1.23 -7.70
CA SER A 125 1.86 0.25 -6.59
C SER A 125 1.91 -1.18 -7.10
N LEU A 126 1.12 -1.51 -8.12
CA LEU A 126 1.12 -2.83 -8.75
C LEU A 126 2.48 -3.13 -9.42
N LEU A 127 3.01 -2.19 -10.19
CA LEU A 127 4.32 -2.33 -10.82
C LEU A 127 5.43 -2.49 -9.79
N PHE A 128 5.40 -1.71 -8.73
CA PHE A 128 6.34 -1.84 -7.62
C PHE A 128 6.26 -3.21 -6.95
N ALA A 129 5.05 -3.70 -6.66
CA ALA A 129 4.85 -5.02 -6.06
C ALA A 129 5.38 -6.15 -6.97
N LEU A 130 5.13 -6.08 -8.26
CA LEU A 130 5.65 -7.05 -9.23
C LEU A 130 7.18 -7.02 -9.30
N ALA A 131 7.78 -5.84 -9.34
CA ALA A 131 9.23 -5.69 -9.34
C ALA A 131 9.85 -6.23 -8.05
N ALA A 132 9.25 -5.92 -6.90
CA ALA A 132 9.72 -6.40 -5.60
C ALA A 132 9.57 -7.92 -5.46
N LEU A 133 8.50 -8.52 -5.99
CA LEU A 133 8.33 -9.97 -6.03
C LEU A 133 9.39 -10.64 -6.91
N TYR A 134 9.70 -10.03 -8.05
CA TYR A 134 10.77 -10.53 -8.92
C TYR A 134 12.13 -10.53 -8.19
N VAL A 135 12.46 -9.42 -7.53
CA VAL A 135 13.69 -9.32 -6.73
C VAL A 135 13.71 -10.34 -5.59
N ALA A 136 12.61 -10.51 -4.88
CA ALA A 136 12.49 -11.49 -3.80
C ALA A 136 12.67 -12.92 -4.32
N HIS A 137 12.15 -13.23 -5.50
CA HIS A 137 12.34 -14.54 -6.12
C HIS A 137 13.81 -14.79 -6.47
N GLU A 138 14.50 -13.78 -7.03
CA GLU A 138 15.92 -13.90 -7.39
C GLU A 138 16.83 -14.13 -6.19
N VAL A 139 16.47 -13.61 -5.01
CA VAL A 139 17.27 -13.77 -3.77
C VAL A 139 16.76 -14.88 -2.87
N LYS A 140 15.82 -15.67 -3.32
CA LYS A 140 15.22 -16.76 -2.53
C LYS A 140 16.26 -17.71 -1.93
N ASP A 141 17.25 -18.09 -2.70
CA ASP A 141 18.26 -19.05 -2.33
C ASP A 141 19.34 -18.48 -1.39
N GLU A 142 19.31 -17.16 -1.16
CA GLU A 142 20.25 -16.47 -0.28
C GLU A 142 19.79 -16.42 1.19
N PHE A 143 18.60 -16.92 1.46
CA PHE A 143 18.01 -16.97 2.82
C PHE A 143 17.95 -18.37 3.41
#